data_716dc59c416964b6c562fb179119a437
#
_entry.id   716dc59c416964b6c562fb179119a437
#
_cell.length_a   1.000
_cell.length_b   1.000
_cell.length_c   1.000
_cell.angle_alpha   90.00
_cell.angle_beta   90.00
_cell.angle_gamma   90.00
#
_symmetry.space_group_name_H-M   'P 1'
#
loop_
_entity.id
_entity.type
_entity.pdbx_description
1 polymer ?
#
loop_
_entity_poly.entity_id
_entity_poly.type
_entity_poly.pdbx_seq_one_letter_code
_entity_poly.pdbx_strand_id
1 'polypeptide(L)'
;MIYYNYQLTNRRKHMQIGSKFTIGVHIITAIDVFKDMDRVNSEFLAGSIGVNPVIVRTVISQLRAAGLVQTRRGSSGAELAKPLDEITLYDVYRAVGSVDPEEGLFHFHEQPNPNCPVGRNIHHVLDGRLADVQRVMEDKLKQTTLADIVNDTLQAVQSE
;
A
#
# COMPACT_ATOMS: atom_id res chain seq x y z
N MET A 1 25.33 -32.82 -23.72
CA MET A 1 25.34 -31.36 -23.98
C MET A 1 23.90 -30.90 -23.93
N ILE A 2 23.41 -30.53 -22.73
CA ILE A 2 22.04 -30.06 -22.50
C ILE A 2 22.20 -28.77 -21.71
N TYR A 3 22.18 -27.64 -22.45
CA TYR A 3 22.04 -26.33 -21.84
C TYR A 3 20.58 -26.15 -21.41
N TYR A 4 20.29 -26.33 -20.14
CA TYR A 4 19.00 -26.05 -19.58
C TYR A 4 18.84 -24.52 -19.50
N ASN A 5 17.86 -24.01 -20.24
CA ASN A 5 17.38 -22.64 -20.21
C ASN A 5 16.93 -22.25 -18.80
N TYR A 6 17.79 -21.62 -18.04
CA TYR A 6 17.44 -20.91 -16.80
C TYR A 6 17.00 -19.48 -17.14
N GLN A 7 15.96 -19.37 -17.96
CA GLN A 7 15.18 -18.14 -18.10
C GLN A 7 13.94 -18.27 -17.20
N LEU A 8 14.13 -18.42 -15.91
CA LEU A 8 13.04 -18.41 -14.97
C LEU A 8 13.02 -17.10 -14.22
N THR A 9 12.06 -16.25 -14.65
CA THR A 9 11.20 -15.43 -13.77
C THR A 9 11.84 -15.04 -12.43
N ASN A 10 12.93 -14.29 -12.52
CA ASN A 10 13.42 -13.56 -11.37
C ASN A 10 12.50 -12.33 -11.14
N ARG A 11 11.24 -12.57 -10.77
CA ARG A 11 10.46 -11.59 -10.04
C ARG A 11 11.20 -11.42 -8.72
N ARG A 12 12.12 -10.46 -8.70
CA ARG A 12 12.66 -9.95 -7.44
C ARG A 12 11.44 -9.46 -6.65
N LYS A 13 10.94 -10.31 -5.76
CA LYS A 13 10.04 -9.89 -4.71
C LYS A 13 10.87 -9.00 -3.79
N HIS A 14 10.89 -7.71 -4.11
CA HIS A 14 11.53 -6.75 -3.24
C HIS A 14 10.67 -6.65 -1.99
N MET A 15 11.28 -6.79 -0.85
CA MET A 15 10.76 -6.45 0.46
C MET A 15 10.59 -4.93 0.53
N GLN A 16 9.57 -4.43 -0.17
CA GLN A 16 9.19 -3.01 -0.19
C GLN A 16 7.68 -2.94 -0.12
N ILE A 17 7.19 -2.13 0.79
CA ILE A 17 5.82 -1.63 0.69
C ILE A 17 5.73 -0.95 -0.69
N GLY A 18 4.97 -1.56 -1.59
CA GLY A 18 4.93 -1.14 -2.99
C GLY A 18 4.37 0.28 -3.14
N SER A 19 4.71 0.96 -4.23
CA SER A 19 4.20 2.31 -4.56
C SER A 19 2.67 2.41 -4.56
N LYS A 20 1.94 1.29 -4.68
CA LYS A 20 0.48 1.26 -4.55
C LYS A 20 -0.03 1.81 -3.22
N PHE A 21 0.73 1.64 -2.13
CA PHE A 21 0.37 2.21 -0.84
C PHE A 21 0.36 3.74 -0.87
N THR A 22 1.45 4.35 -1.29
CA THR A 22 1.54 5.81 -1.38
C THR A 22 0.61 6.39 -2.44
N ILE A 23 0.40 5.68 -3.56
CA ILE A 23 -0.61 6.03 -4.56
C ILE A 23 -2.02 5.99 -3.94
N GLY A 24 -2.34 4.98 -3.14
CA GLY A 24 -3.63 4.87 -2.45
C GLY A 24 -3.89 6.02 -1.48
N VAL A 25 -2.89 6.38 -0.69
CA VAL A 25 -2.95 7.56 0.20
C VAL A 25 -3.17 8.83 -0.61
N HIS A 26 -2.40 9.05 -1.69
CA HIS A 26 -2.55 10.21 -2.57
C HIS A 26 -3.95 10.28 -3.21
N ILE A 27 -4.48 9.16 -3.68
CA ILE A 27 -5.84 9.09 -4.26
C ILE A 27 -6.89 9.56 -3.25
N ILE A 28 -6.87 9.03 -2.02
CA ILE A 28 -7.85 9.39 -0.98
C ILE A 28 -7.72 10.88 -0.61
N THR A 29 -6.50 11.37 -0.43
CA THR A 29 -6.21 12.78 -0.15
C THR A 29 -6.75 13.68 -1.28
N ALA A 30 -6.47 13.35 -2.53
CA ALA A 30 -6.93 14.13 -3.68
C ALA A 30 -8.46 14.10 -3.84
N ILE A 31 -9.10 12.98 -3.57
CA ILE A 31 -10.58 12.87 -3.60
C ILE A 31 -11.20 13.87 -2.61
N ASP A 32 -10.65 14.01 -1.40
CA ASP A 32 -11.22 14.96 -0.42
C ASP A 32 -10.87 16.40 -0.76
N VAL A 33 -9.62 16.71 -1.06
CA VAL A 33 -9.15 18.06 -1.37
C VAL A 33 -9.88 18.64 -2.57
N PHE A 34 -10.20 17.81 -3.57
CA PHE A 34 -10.87 18.22 -4.81
C PHE A 34 -12.34 17.79 -4.90
N LYS A 35 -12.98 17.46 -3.77
CA LYS A 35 -14.36 16.94 -3.73
C LYS A 35 -15.41 17.85 -4.38
N ASP A 36 -15.15 19.15 -4.42
CA ASP A 36 -16.04 20.15 -5.02
C ASP A 36 -15.81 20.31 -6.54
N MET A 37 -14.83 19.61 -7.11
CA MET A 37 -14.59 19.61 -8.55
C MET A 37 -15.43 18.54 -9.24
N ASP A 38 -15.97 18.86 -10.42
CA ASP A 38 -16.84 17.95 -11.19
C ASP A 38 -16.13 16.71 -11.75
N ARG A 39 -14.79 16.67 -11.79
CA ARG A 39 -14.04 15.66 -12.54
C ARG A 39 -12.84 15.08 -11.77
N VAL A 40 -13.04 14.58 -10.57
CA VAL A 40 -12.02 13.79 -9.89
C VAL A 40 -12.07 12.34 -10.41
N ASN A 41 -11.59 12.15 -11.63
CA ASN A 41 -11.56 10.85 -12.32
C ASN A 41 -10.14 10.28 -12.37
N SER A 42 -9.97 9.08 -12.94
CA SER A 42 -8.68 8.39 -12.98
C SER A 42 -7.61 9.12 -13.80
N GLU A 43 -7.99 9.87 -14.83
CA GLU A 43 -7.10 10.68 -15.65
C GLU A 43 -6.58 11.89 -14.87
N PHE A 44 -7.46 12.60 -14.16
CA PHE A 44 -7.09 13.70 -13.28
C PHE A 44 -6.13 13.22 -12.16
N LEU A 45 -6.50 12.15 -11.48
CA LEU A 45 -5.68 11.56 -10.41
C LEU A 45 -4.31 11.07 -10.93
N ALA A 46 -4.29 10.47 -12.11
CA ALA A 46 -3.04 10.02 -12.74
C ALA A 46 -2.11 11.19 -13.05
N GLY A 47 -2.66 12.32 -13.51
CA GLY A 47 -1.91 13.56 -13.72
C GLY A 47 -1.32 14.13 -12.43
N SER A 48 -2.10 14.14 -11.34
CA SER A 48 -1.64 14.59 -10.02
C SER A 48 -0.55 13.68 -9.43
N ILE A 49 -0.69 12.36 -9.58
CA ILE A 49 0.24 11.37 -9.00
C ILE A 49 1.49 11.18 -9.87
N GLY A 50 1.41 11.48 -11.16
CA GLY A 50 2.50 11.25 -12.12
C GLY A 50 2.64 9.77 -12.52
N VAL A 51 1.53 9.02 -12.65
CA VAL A 51 1.51 7.60 -13.01
C VAL A 51 0.51 7.31 -14.13
N ASN A 52 0.60 6.10 -14.71
CA ASN A 52 -0.36 5.67 -15.72
C ASN A 52 -1.77 5.53 -15.12
N PRO A 53 -2.84 6.03 -15.80
CA PRO A 53 -4.24 5.90 -15.36
C PRO A 53 -4.69 4.45 -15.08
N VAL A 54 -4.09 3.46 -15.74
CA VAL A 54 -4.38 2.04 -15.47
C VAL A 54 -3.98 1.64 -14.03
N ILE A 55 -2.86 2.16 -13.54
CA ILE A 55 -2.42 1.93 -12.15
C ILE A 55 -3.42 2.56 -11.18
N VAL A 56 -3.85 3.79 -11.45
CA VAL A 56 -4.85 4.50 -10.63
C VAL A 56 -6.15 3.72 -10.57
N ARG A 57 -6.68 3.25 -11.71
CA ARG A 57 -7.91 2.42 -11.75
C ARG A 57 -7.77 1.14 -10.95
N THR A 58 -6.60 0.49 -11.02
CA THR A 58 -6.32 -0.71 -10.22
C THR A 58 -6.36 -0.40 -8.73
N VAL A 59 -5.70 0.66 -8.29
CA VAL A 59 -5.67 1.05 -6.87
C VAL A 59 -7.07 1.49 -6.40
N ILE A 60 -7.80 2.29 -7.18
CA ILE A 60 -9.21 2.66 -6.87
C ILE A 60 -10.07 1.41 -6.71
N SER A 61 -9.92 0.41 -7.59
CA SER A 61 -10.65 -0.85 -7.47
C SER A 61 -10.36 -1.59 -6.16
N GLN A 62 -9.10 -1.60 -5.73
CA GLN A 62 -8.69 -2.19 -4.46
C GLN A 62 -9.24 -1.42 -3.26
N LEU A 63 -9.16 -0.08 -3.27
CA LEU A 63 -9.73 0.79 -2.24
C LEU A 63 -11.25 0.64 -2.14
N ARG A 64 -11.93 0.47 -3.29
CA ARG A 64 -13.37 0.24 -3.35
C ARG A 64 -13.75 -1.12 -2.76
N ALA A 65 -13.03 -2.17 -3.10
CA ALA A 65 -13.23 -3.51 -2.54
C ALA A 65 -13.07 -3.52 -1.01
N ALA A 66 -12.21 -2.66 -0.48
CA ALA A 66 -12.01 -2.46 0.96
C ALA A 66 -13.03 -1.50 1.60
N GLY A 67 -13.96 -0.92 0.83
CA GLY A 67 -14.98 0.02 1.34
C GLY A 67 -14.43 1.37 1.79
N LEU A 68 -13.28 1.80 1.26
CA LEU A 68 -12.68 3.11 1.56
C LEU A 68 -13.15 4.19 0.60
N VAL A 69 -13.41 3.82 -0.67
CA VAL A 69 -13.96 4.71 -1.70
C VAL A 69 -15.14 4.04 -2.39
N GLN A 70 -15.99 4.86 -3.02
CA GLN A 70 -17.11 4.41 -3.82
C GLN A 70 -17.22 5.22 -5.12
N THR A 71 -18.09 4.77 -6.05
CA THR A 71 -18.35 5.53 -7.26
C THR A 71 -19.31 6.67 -6.93
N ARG A 72 -18.96 7.89 -7.34
CA ARG A 72 -19.82 9.07 -7.19
C ARG A 72 -21.08 8.90 -8.06
N ARG A 73 -22.26 9.08 -7.45
CA ARG A 73 -23.53 8.98 -8.18
C ARG A 73 -23.63 10.03 -9.28
N GLY A 74 -23.99 9.60 -10.49
CA GLY A 74 -24.20 10.51 -11.62
C GLY A 74 -22.92 11.02 -12.29
N SER A 75 -21.74 10.52 -11.91
CA SER A 75 -20.46 10.89 -12.53
C SER A 75 -19.51 9.69 -12.65
N SER A 76 -18.46 9.84 -13.45
CA SER A 76 -17.39 8.84 -13.57
C SER A 76 -16.31 8.97 -12.46
N GLY A 77 -16.54 9.81 -11.45
CA GLY A 77 -15.60 10.08 -10.37
C GLY A 77 -15.66 9.07 -9.21
N ALA A 78 -14.69 9.16 -8.33
CA ALA A 78 -14.66 8.47 -7.05
C ALA A 78 -14.97 9.44 -5.91
N GLU A 79 -15.59 8.94 -4.85
CA GLU A 79 -15.83 9.67 -3.60
C GLU A 79 -15.48 8.78 -2.39
N LEU A 80 -15.31 9.37 -1.23
CA LEU A 80 -15.05 8.61 0.00
C LEU A 80 -16.30 7.82 0.40
N ALA A 81 -16.09 6.59 0.87
CA ALA A 81 -17.17 5.73 1.36
C ALA A 81 -17.43 5.93 2.85
N LYS A 82 -16.50 6.55 3.57
CA LYS A 82 -16.58 6.86 5.01
C LYS A 82 -15.72 8.08 5.35
N PRO A 83 -15.92 8.70 6.53
CA PRO A 83 -15.15 9.86 6.98
C PRO A 83 -13.64 9.60 7.04
N LEU A 84 -12.83 10.63 6.77
CA LEU A 84 -11.36 10.53 6.76
C LEU A 84 -10.74 10.15 8.12
N ASP A 85 -11.36 10.54 9.22
CA ASP A 85 -10.96 10.21 10.58
C ASP A 85 -11.24 8.72 10.93
N GLU A 86 -12.08 8.05 10.15
CA GLU A 86 -12.32 6.61 10.23
C GLU A 86 -11.46 5.79 9.25
N ILE A 87 -10.61 6.43 8.45
CA ILE A 87 -9.68 5.76 7.53
C ILE A 87 -8.26 5.97 8.03
N THR A 88 -7.56 4.89 8.34
CA THR A 88 -6.17 4.92 8.78
C THR A 88 -5.21 4.59 7.64
N LEU A 89 -3.92 4.92 7.81
CA LEU A 89 -2.88 4.45 6.89
C LEU A 89 -2.84 2.91 6.84
N TYR A 90 -3.20 2.23 7.94
CA TYR A 90 -3.29 0.77 7.97
C TYR A 90 -4.39 0.23 7.06
N ASP A 91 -5.56 0.90 7.01
CA ASP A 91 -6.65 0.49 6.12
C ASP A 91 -6.22 0.55 4.66
N VAL A 92 -5.52 1.62 4.25
CA VAL A 92 -4.97 1.75 2.91
C VAL A 92 -3.90 0.69 2.63
N TYR A 93 -2.99 0.46 3.58
CA TYR A 93 -1.94 -0.56 3.51
C TYR A 93 -2.54 -1.96 3.24
N ARG A 94 -3.60 -2.31 3.95
CA ARG A 94 -4.31 -3.59 3.78
C ARG A 94 -5.07 -3.63 2.44
N ALA A 95 -5.75 -2.56 2.07
CA ALA A 95 -6.58 -2.48 0.87
C ALA A 95 -5.81 -2.74 -0.41
N VAL A 96 -4.58 -2.20 -0.52
CA VAL A 96 -3.77 -2.30 -1.75
C VAL A 96 -2.89 -3.55 -1.79
N GLY A 97 -2.99 -4.44 -0.80
CA GLY A 97 -2.20 -5.66 -0.74
C GLY A 97 -0.70 -5.39 -0.69
N SER A 98 -0.28 -4.43 0.13
CA SER A 98 1.12 -4.03 0.25
C SER A 98 2.02 -5.15 0.78
N VAL A 99 1.44 -6.08 1.55
CA VAL A 99 2.13 -7.26 2.08
C VAL A 99 1.19 -8.45 2.00
N ASP A 100 1.70 -9.59 1.61
CA ASP A 100 0.97 -10.85 1.63
C ASP A 100 0.67 -11.23 3.08
N PRO A 101 -0.59 -11.52 3.45
CA PRO A 101 -0.96 -11.89 4.81
C PRO A 101 -0.26 -13.16 5.33
N GLU A 102 0.13 -14.07 4.43
CA GLU A 102 0.78 -15.33 4.79
C GLU A 102 2.31 -15.20 4.81
N GLU A 103 2.89 -14.40 3.91
CA GLU A 103 4.35 -14.22 3.80
C GLU A 103 4.89 -13.13 4.74
N GLY A 104 4.05 -12.18 5.18
CA GLY A 104 4.47 -11.05 6.01
C GLY A 104 5.36 -10.04 5.27
N LEU A 105 5.91 -9.09 6.04
CA LEU A 105 6.78 -8.04 5.50
C LEU A 105 8.19 -8.58 5.16
N PHE A 106 8.66 -9.56 5.92
CA PHE A 106 10.02 -10.10 5.82
C PHE A 106 9.99 -11.49 5.20
N HIS A 107 10.69 -11.67 4.08
CA HIS A 107 10.90 -12.98 3.50
C HIS A 107 12.13 -13.66 4.11
N PHE A 108 11.96 -14.90 4.51
CA PHE A 108 13.03 -15.71 5.03
C PHE A 108 13.65 -16.57 3.93
N HIS A 109 14.95 -16.83 4.03
CA HIS A 109 15.60 -17.84 3.21
C HIS A 109 15.16 -19.24 3.66
N GLU A 110 14.67 -20.04 2.73
CA GLU A 110 13.89 -21.25 3.04
C GLU A 110 14.75 -22.46 3.50
N GLN A 111 16.04 -22.47 3.19
CA GLN A 111 16.88 -23.67 3.39
C GLN A 111 18.24 -23.35 4.05
N PRO A 112 18.25 -22.86 5.29
CA PRO A 112 19.52 -22.74 6.02
C PRO A 112 20.12 -24.12 6.30
N ASN A 113 21.45 -24.22 6.25
CA ASN A 113 22.16 -25.49 6.44
C ASN A 113 21.88 -26.08 7.85
N PRO A 114 21.18 -27.24 7.96
CA PRO A 114 20.82 -27.82 9.26
C PRO A 114 22.02 -28.37 10.03
N ASN A 115 23.15 -28.63 9.36
CA ASN A 115 24.39 -29.10 9.97
C ASN A 115 25.24 -27.93 10.56
N CYS A 116 24.91 -26.68 10.18
CA CYS A 116 25.52 -25.50 10.75
C CYS A 116 24.77 -25.09 12.03
N PRO A 117 25.43 -24.88 13.18
CA PRO A 117 24.73 -24.44 14.39
C PRO A 117 23.98 -23.14 14.24
N VAL A 118 24.50 -22.20 13.44
CA VAL A 118 23.78 -20.93 13.10
C VAL A 118 22.61 -21.20 12.19
N GLY A 119 22.79 -21.92 11.08
CA GLY A 119 21.73 -22.22 10.12
C GLY A 119 20.56 -22.95 10.76
N ARG A 120 20.81 -23.91 11.62
CA ARG A 120 19.77 -24.67 12.33
C ARG A 120 18.90 -23.81 13.26
N ASN A 121 19.45 -22.72 13.82
CA ASN A 121 18.78 -21.93 14.85
C ASN A 121 18.32 -20.54 14.38
N ILE A 122 18.75 -20.06 13.21
CA ILE A 122 18.53 -18.68 12.79
C ILE A 122 17.05 -18.29 12.75
N HIS A 123 16.18 -19.15 12.20
CA HIS A 123 14.74 -18.92 12.17
C HIS A 123 14.15 -18.85 13.56
N HIS A 124 14.50 -19.80 14.44
CA HIS A 124 14.01 -19.80 15.82
C HIS A 124 14.31 -18.48 16.55
N VAL A 125 15.45 -17.85 16.26
CA VAL A 125 15.88 -16.60 16.91
C VAL A 125 15.29 -15.36 16.22
N LEU A 126 15.14 -15.39 14.90
CA LEU A 126 14.87 -14.18 14.11
C LEU A 126 13.39 -13.96 13.81
N ASP A 127 12.63 -15.03 13.55
CA ASP A 127 11.25 -14.92 13.04
C ASP A 127 10.35 -14.16 14.01
N GLY A 128 10.40 -14.48 15.29
CA GLY A 128 9.61 -13.75 16.30
C GLY A 128 9.96 -12.26 16.42
N ARG A 129 11.25 -11.93 16.26
CA ARG A 129 11.73 -10.53 16.32
C ARG A 129 11.23 -9.73 15.12
N LEU A 130 11.23 -10.32 13.93
CA LEU A 130 10.75 -9.66 12.72
C LEU A 130 9.23 -9.54 12.69
N ALA A 131 8.50 -10.52 13.22
CA ALA A 131 7.07 -10.42 13.45
C ALA A 131 6.72 -9.26 14.41
N ASP A 132 7.50 -9.06 15.47
CA ASP A 132 7.33 -7.91 16.37
C ASP A 132 7.57 -6.57 15.67
N VAL A 133 8.60 -6.47 14.83
CA VAL A 133 8.86 -5.24 14.03
C VAL A 133 7.68 -4.94 13.11
N GLN A 134 7.16 -5.93 12.41
CA GLN A 134 5.98 -5.76 11.56
C GLN A 134 4.77 -5.27 12.37
N ARG A 135 4.50 -5.89 13.52
CA ARG A 135 3.38 -5.50 14.40
C ARG A 135 3.50 -4.05 14.87
N VAL A 136 4.69 -3.62 15.29
CA VAL A 136 4.93 -2.23 15.71
C VAL A 136 4.69 -1.25 14.57
N MET A 137 5.16 -1.58 13.36
CA MET A 137 4.90 -0.77 12.17
C MET A 137 3.38 -0.68 11.87
N GLU A 138 2.68 -1.81 11.86
CA GLU A 138 1.24 -1.84 11.60
C GLU A 138 0.45 -1.07 12.67
N ASP A 139 0.82 -1.19 13.94
CA ASP A 139 0.21 -0.43 15.03
C ASP A 139 0.46 1.08 14.87
N LYS A 140 1.61 1.48 14.36
CA LYS A 140 1.87 2.89 14.03
C LYS A 140 1.02 3.39 12.86
N LEU A 141 0.83 2.57 11.81
CA LEU A 141 -0.06 2.91 10.70
C LEU A 141 -1.53 3.08 11.14
N LYS A 142 -2.00 2.33 12.13
CA LYS A 142 -3.35 2.45 12.70
C LYS A 142 -3.57 3.76 13.47
N GLN A 143 -2.50 4.38 13.96
CA GLN A 143 -2.57 5.62 14.75
C GLN A 143 -2.64 6.89 13.88
N THR A 144 -2.40 6.80 12.58
CA THR A 144 -2.40 7.94 11.67
C THR A 144 -3.62 7.83 10.75
N THR A 145 -4.51 8.81 10.82
CA THR A 145 -5.72 8.87 9.99
C THR A 145 -5.45 9.59 8.67
N LEU A 146 -6.32 9.40 7.69
CA LEU A 146 -6.28 10.16 6.44
C LEU A 146 -6.71 11.62 6.68
N ALA A 147 -7.46 11.91 7.76
CA ALA A 147 -7.73 13.28 8.18
C ALA A 147 -6.44 14.02 8.56
N ASP A 148 -5.52 13.37 9.29
CA ASP A 148 -4.20 13.94 9.61
C ASP A 148 -3.42 14.28 8.34
N ILE A 149 -3.37 13.35 7.38
CA ILE A 149 -2.64 13.54 6.10
C ILE A 149 -3.23 14.68 5.27
N VAL A 150 -4.56 14.78 5.19
CA VAL A 150 -5.24 15.86 4.46
C VAL A 150 -4.95 17.21 5.12
N ASN A 151 -5.06 17.30 6.45
CA ASN A 151 -4.78 18.53 7.19
C ASN A 151 -3.34 19.00 6.99
N ASP A 152 -2.37 18.10 7.12
CA ASP A 152 -0.95 18.40 6.89
C ASP A 152 -0.70 18.86 5.43
N THR A 153 -1.36 18.22 4.46
CA THR A 153 -1.28 18.61 3.04
C THR A 153 -1.82 20.01 2.81
N LEU A 154 -2.99 20.34 3.37
CA LEU A 154 -3.60 21.66 3.23
C LEU A 154 -2.76 22.75 3.88
N GLN A 155 -2.14 22.48 5.05
CA GLN A 155 -1.22 23.40 5.71
C GLN A 155 0.03 23.64 4.86
N ALA A 156 0.59 22.59 4.24
CA ALA A 156 1.74 22.71 3.36
C ALA A 156 1.43 23.61 2.15
N VAL A 157 0.28 23.40 1.50
CA VAL A 157 -0.16 24.22 0.36
C VAL A 157 -0.35 25.70 0.72
N GLN A 158 -0.84 25.99 1.94
CA GLN A 158 -1.03 27.38 2.39
C GLN A 158 0.30 28.08 2.73
N SER A 159 1.38 27.35 2.86
CA SER A 159 2.72 27.84 3.22
C SER A 159 3.59 28.17 2.02
N GLU A 160 3.13 27.84 0.79
CA GLU A 160 3.79 28.12 -0.50
C GLU A 160 3.47 29.53 -1.00
#